data_56eaac17c5375974e87cf677faf8714b
#
_entry.id   56eaac17c5375974e87cf677faf8714b
#
_cell.length_a   1.000
_cell.length_b   1.000
_cell.length_c   1.000
_cell.angle_alpha   90.00
_cell.angle_beta   90.00
_cell.angle_gamma   90.00
#
_symmetry.space_group_name_H-M   'P 1'
#
loop_
_entity.id
_entity.type
_entity.pdbx_description
1 polymer ?
#
loop_
_entity_poly.entity_id
_entity_poly.type
_entity_poly.pdbx_seq_one_letter_code
_entity_poly.pdbx_strand_id
1 'polypeptide(L)'
;MKFRLGWTTAFAGIFAAAVGLYEARAQERLEIFDAHLHYNQEPAPFYSLEQVREVFRRNGISSIVATSRPNKGTHELMDAKWPELKVVPFIRPYRVRNDIQTWFNDPTIFELIKSEHARGYYRGIGEFHIYGKSAESDWVKKMVDFAVERNLYLHAHCDEEALLILFRHNPKARIIWAHTGFSVPSARIAELLDQHKDTLWGELSYRSGITRADGTLSAEWRGLFDRYSDRFLLGSDTWINERWFGYDTIFKEYRGWLAQLPAEQARRIANGNALRLFSARTPN
;
A
#
# COMPACT_ATOMS: atom_id res chain seq x y z
N MET A 1 -67.96 -4.43 13.20
CA MET A 1 -66.89 -4.97 12.32
C MET A 1 -65.80 -3.92 12.20
N LYS A 2 -64.65 -4.13 12.90
CA LYS A 2 -63.59 -3.13 13.03
C LYS A 2 -62.42 -3.54 12.12
N PHE A 3 -62.07 -2.69 11.18
CA PHE A 3 -60.87 -2.75 10.38
C PHE A 3 -59.64 -2.46 11.27
N ARG A 4 -58.74 -3.39 11.38
CA ARG A 4 -57.35 -3.16 11.75
C ARG A 4 -56.49 -3.90 10.75
N LEU A 5 -55.89 -3.20 9.81
CA LEU A 5 -54.81 -3.73 8.98
C LEU A 5 -53.90 -2.56 8.58
N GLY A 6 -52.61 -2.71 8.75
CA GLY A 6 -51.64 -2.18 7.82
C GLY A 6 -50.70 -1.07 8.28
N TRP A 7 -50.08 -1.12 9.47
CA TRP A 7 -49.00 -0.15 9.80
C TRP A 7 -47.65 -0.78 10.14
N THR A 8 -47.52 -2.11 10.15
CA THR A 8 -46.28 -2.79 10.58
C THR A 8 -45.29 -3.09 9.44
N THR A 9 -45.72 -3.11 8.19
CA THR A 9 -44.84 -3.45 7.04
C THR A 9 -44.10 -2.25 6.45
N ALA A 10 -44.63 -1.03 6.59
CA ALA A 10 -43.99 0.17 6.04
C ALA A 10 -42.75 0.62 6.85
N PHE A 11 -42.70 0.40 8.15
CA PHE A 11 -41.56 0.79 8.99
C PHE A 11 -40.31 -0.09 8.80
N ALA A 12 -40.47 -1.38 8.58
CA ALA A 12 -39.35 -2.30 8.35
C ALA A 12 -38.63 -2.02 7.01
N GLY A 13 -39.39 -1.67 5.97
CA GLY A 13 -38.80 -1.34 4.65
C GLY A 13 -38.02 -0.02 4.65
N ILE A 14 -38.50 0.99 5.39
CA ILE A 14 -37.83 2.30 5.50
C ILE A 14 -36.55 2.18 6.34
N PHE A 15 -36.55 1.35 7.38
CA PHE A 15 -35.36 1.15 8.22
C PHE A 15 -34.24 0.39 7.47
N ALA A 16 -34.60 -0.65 6.70
CA ALA A 16 -33.62 -1.40 5.88
C ALA A 16 -33.04 -0.53 4.74
N ALA A 17 -33.85 0.30 4.11
CA ALA A 17 -33.39 1.23 3.08
C ALA A 17 -32.51 2.35 3.68
N ALA A 18 -32.82 2.85 4.86
CA ALA A 18 -32.03 3.88 5.54
C ALA A 18 -30.67 3.34 6.01
N VAL A 19 -30.62 2.11 6.50
CA VAL A 19 -29.34 1.44 6.89
C VAL A 19 -28.49 1.18 5.67
N GLY A 20 -29.07 0.67 4.58
CA GLY A 20 -28.33 0.45 3.33
C GLY A 20 -27.79 1.74 2.72
N LEU A 21 -28.53 2.85 2.77
CA LEU A 21 -28.07 4.16 2.30
C LEU A 21 -27.01 4.77 3.24
N TYR A 22 -27.09 4.50 4.54
CA TYR A 22 -26.07 4.95 5.51
C TYR A 22 -24.77 4.17 5.33
N GLU A 23 -24.83 2.86 5.14
CA GLU A 23 -23.66 2.02 4.86
C GLU A 23 -23.02 2.36 3.50
N ALA A 24 -23.81 2.59 2.45
CA ALA A 24 -23.30 3.03 1.16
C ALA A 24 -22.63 4.41 1.24
N ARG A 25 -23.24 5.38 1.97
CA ARG A 25 -22.63 6.71 2.20
C ARG A 25 -21.39 6.65 3.08
N ALA A 26 -21.35 5.77 4.07
CA ALA A 26 -20.16 5.58 4.91
C ALA A 26 -19.02 5.00 4.07
N GLN A 27 -19.31 4.11 3.13
CA GLN A 27 -18.32 3.49 2.25
C GLN A 27 -17.80 4.45 1.16
N GLU A 28 -18.64 5.35 0.64
CA GLU A 28 -18.22 6.46 -0.23
C GLU A 28 -17.22 7.43 0.45
N ARG A 29 -17.24 7.48 1.77
CA ARG A 29 -16.38 8.34 2.60
C ARG A 29 -15.24 7.62 3.29
N LEU A 30 -14.93 6.36 2.90
CA LEU A 30 -13.78 5.67 3.45
C LEU A 30 -12.51 6.51 3.21
N GLU A 31 -11.85 6.87 4.29
CA GLU A 31 -10.51 7.41 4.21
C GLU A 31 -9.57 6.37 3.62
N ILE A 32 -8.68 6.82 2.76
CA ILE A 32 -7.73 5.95 2.10
C ILE A 32 -6.32 6.25 2.62
N PHE A 33 -5.58 5.19 2.88
CA PHE A 33 -4.14 5.21 3.03
C PHE A 33 -3.53 4.72 1.70
N ASP A 34 -2.88 5.60 0.97
CA ASP A 34 -2.11 5.22 -0.22
C ASP A 34 -0.73 4.70 0.22
N ALA A 35 -0.60 3.38 0.33
CA ALA A 35 0.60 2.73 0.85
C ALA A 35 1.70 2.49 -0.20
N HIS A 36 1.54 3.03 -1.41
CA HIS A 36 2.51 2.94 -2.49
C HIS A 36 2.47 4.18 -3.38
N LEU A 37 3.18 5.23 -3.01
CA LEU A 37 3.19 6.49 -3.75
C LEU A 37 4.61 6.92 -4.10
N HIS A 38 4.82 7.34 -5.34
CA HIS A 38 6.06 7.96 -5.81
C HIS A 38 5.86 9.42 -6.14
N TYR A 39 6.67 10.27 -5.53
CA TYR A 39 6.78 11.68 -5.91
C TYR A 39 8.17 11.94 -6.52
N ASN A 40 8.40 11.32 -7.70
CA ASN A 40 9.68 11.37 -8.40
C ASN A 40 10.01 12.78 -8.90
N GLN A 41 11.31 13.13 -8.84
CA GLN A 41 11.85 14.43 -9.18
C GLN A 41 12.61 14.45 -10.51
N GLU A 42 12.50 13.40 -11.32
CA GLU A 42 13.26 13.27 -12.59
C GLU A 42 12.34 13.35 -13.81
N PRO A 43 12.62 14.26 -14.76
CA PRO A 43 13.56 15.40 -14.71
C PRO A 43 13.08 16.53 -13.79
N ALA A 44 11.79 16.54 -13.47
CA ALA A 44 11.10 17.41 -12.55
C ALA A 44 9.83 16.71 -12.07
N PRO A 45 9.25 17.09 -10.91
CA PRO A 45 7.98 16.52 -10.47
C PRO A 45 6.88 16.82 -11.50
N PHE A 46 6.03 15.83 -11.76
CA PHE A 46 4.93 15.97 -12.72
C PHE A 46 3.89 17.00 -12.23
N TYR A 47 3.55 16.92 -10.95
CA TYR A 47 2.69 17.87 -10.26
C TYR A 47 3.48 18.65 -9.21
N SER A 48 3.16 19.93 -9.05
CA SER A 48 3.61 20.69 -7.88
C SER A 48 3.03 20.13 -6.59
N LEU A 49 3.62 20.46 -5.44
CA LEU A 49 3.10 20.03 -4.14
C LEU A 49 1.64 20.43 -3.93
N GLU A 50 1.23 21.63 -4.37
CA GLU A 50 -0.15 22.07 -4.24
C GLU A 50 -1.11 21.24 -5.10
N GLN A 51 -0.71 20.90 -6.33
CA GLN A 51 -1.50 20.02 -7.19
C GLN A 51 -1.62 18.61 -6.59
N VAL A 52 -0.53 18.07 -6.03
CA VAL A 52 -0.54 16.78 -5.33
C VAL A 52 -1.47 16.80 -4.11
N ARG A 53 -1.42 17.88 -3.32
CA ARG A 53 -2.30 18.08 -2.17
C ARG A 53 -3.78 18.06 -2.59
N GLU A 54 -4.11 18.77 -3.68
CA GLU A 54 -5.48 18.78 -4.20
C GLU A 54 -5.92 17.39 -4.71
N VAL A 55 -5.01 16.62 -5.35
CA VAL A 55 -5.25 15.22 -5.74
C VAL A 55 -5.61 14.38 -4.50
N PHE A 56 -4.86 14.50 -3.42
CA PHE A 56 -5.14 13.75 -2.19
C PHE A 56 -6.47 14.15 -1.57
N ARG A 57 -6.72 15.46 -1.45
CA ARG A 57 -7.94 15.99 -0.85
C ARG A 57 -9.21 15.48 -1.56
N ARG A 58 -9.26 15.60 -2.90
CA ARG A 58 -10.45 15.19 -3.67
C ARG A 58 -10.67 13.67 -3.68
N ASN A 59 -9.60 12.88 -3.46
CA ASN A 59 -9.69 11.42 -3.37
C ASN A 59 -9.87 10.90 -1.95
N GLY A 60 -9.92 11.76 -0.93
CA GLY A 60 -10.05 11.35 0.46
C GLY A 60 -8.85 10.54 0.97
N ILE A 61 -7.64 10.92 0.50
CA ILE A 61 -6.38 10.36 0.98
C ILE A 61 -5.99 11.07 2.26
N SER A 62 -5.96 10.35 3.36
CA SER A 62 -5.58 10.87 4.68
C SER A 62 -4.14 10.53 5.07
N SER A 63 -3.54 9.56 4.40
CA SER A 63 -2.19 9.09 4.70
C SER A 63 -1.52 8.51 3.46
N ILE A 64 -0.19 8.62 3.39
CA ILE A 64 0.61 8.06 2.29
C ILE A 64 1.88 7.38 2.81
N VAL A 65 2.31 6.28 2.16
CA VAL A 65 3.73 5.88 2.15
C VAL A 65 4.39 6.61 1.00
N ALA A 66 5.27 7.54 1.32
CA ALA A 66 5.95 8.36 0.33
C ALA A 66 7.34 7.82 0.01
N THR A 67 7.60 7.59 -1.26
CA THR A 67 8.93 7.34 -1.79
C THR A 67 9.20 8.25 -2.99
N SER A 68 10.47 8.53 -3.28
CA SER A 68 10.83 9.31 -4.46
C SER A 68 12.23 8.99 -4.94
N ARG A 69 12.47 9.25 -6.20
CA ARG A 69 13.77 9.15 -6.84
C ARG A 69 14.15 10.53 -7.43
N PRO A 70 15.21 11.16 -6.92
CA PRO A 70 15.88 10.88 -5.63
C PRO A 70 14.97 11.13 -4.41
N ASN A 71 15.43 10.81 -3.21
CA ASN A 71 14.68 10.97 -1.95
C ASN A 71 14.23 12.42 -1.65
N LYS A 72 14.72 13.41 -2.41
CA LYS A 72 14.32 14.81 -2.32
C LYS A 72 12.80 15.01 -2.37
N GLY A 73 12.07 14.31 -3.23
CA GLY A 73 10.61 14.41 -3.29
C GLY A 73 9.93 13.91 -2.01
N THR A 74 10.47 12.87 -1.38
CA THR A 74 10.00 12.42 -0.06
C THR A 74 10.24 13.49 1.00
N HIS A 75 11.40 14.17 0.96
CA HIS A 75 11.70 15.29 1.87
C HIS A 75 10.71 16.44 1.68
N GLU A 76 10.41 16.82 0.44
CA GLU A 76 9.46 17.89 0.13
C GLU A 76 8.05 17.58 0.67
N LEU A 77 7.58 16.34 0.53
CA LEU A 77 6.29 15.91 1.09
C LEU A 77 6.29 15.94 2.63
N MET A 78 7.40 15.57 3.27
CA MET A 78 7.56 15.67 4.73
C MET A 78 7.60 17.11 5.22
N ASP A 79 8.29 17.99 4.50
CA ASP A 79 8.48 19.40 4.85
C ASP A 79 7.23 20.24 4.61
N ALA A 80 6.32 19.79 3.76
CA ALA A 80 5.04 20.43 3.49
C ALA A 80 4.14 20.50 4.74
N LYS A 81 4.28 19.58 5.70
CA LYS A 81 3.59 19.57 7.01
C LYS A 81 2.09 19.82 6.92
N TRP A 82 1.42 19.24 5.94
CA TRP A 82 -0.02 19.37 5.80
C TRP A 82 -0.74 18.71 6.96
N PRO A 83 -1.56 19.43 7.74
CA PRO A 83 -2.18 18.89 8.95
C PRO A 83 -3.19 17.77 8.67
N GLU A 84 -3.76 17.76 7.46
CA GLU A 84 -4.75 16.77 7.02
C GLU A 84 -4.14 15.49 6.45
N LEU A 85 -2.81 15.45 6.22
CA LEU A 85 -2.14 14.31 5.58
C LEU A 85 -1.01 13.76 6.45
N LYS A 86 -1.09 12.48 6.79
CA LYS A 86 0.01 11.78 7.44
C LYS A 86 0.97 11.23 6.38
N VAL A 87 2.20 11.70 6.36
CA VAL A 87 3.27 11.18 5.50
C VAL A 87 4.09 10.14 6.26
N VAL A 88 4.22 8.94 5.70
CA VAL A 88 5.10 7.87 6.17
C VAL A 88 6.25 7.73 5.18
N PRO A 89 7.44 8.28 5.46
CA PRO A 89 8.54 8.28 4.52
C PRO A 89 9.26 6.94 4.46
N PHE A 90 9.53 6.47 3.23
CA PHE A 90 10.38 5.33 2.95
C PHE A 90 11.60 5.77 2.16
N ILE A 91 12.77 5.17 2.44
CA ILE A 91 14.02 5.43 1.73
C ILE A 91 13.97 4.72 0.38
N ARG A 92 13.97 5.47 -0.72
CA ARG A 92 14.17 4.88 -2.04
C ARG A 92 15.66 4.58 -2.24
N PRO A 93 16.08 3.33 -2.52
CA PRO A 93 17.49 3.00 -2.70
C PRO A 93 17.96 3.34 -4.13
N TYR A 94 17.56 4.50 -4.65
CA TYR A 94 17.89 4.99 -5.99
C TYR A 94 18.19 6.48 -5.99
N ARG A 95 19.28 6.86 -6.62
CA ARG A 95 19.64 8.26 -6.92
C ARG A 95 19.01 8.70 -8.24
N VAL A 96 19.09 7.80 -9.23
CA VAL A 96 18.60 7.99 -10.60
C VAL A 96 17.91 6.71 -11.11
N ARG A 97 17.21 6.82 -12.25
CA ARG A 97 16.44 5.69 -12.81
C ARG A 97 17.30 4.45 -13.09
N ASN A 98 18.55 4.65 -13.52
CA ASN A 98 19.46 3.54 -13.84
C ASN A 98 19.80 2.68 -12.62
N ASP A 99 19.76 3.22 -11.42
CA ASP A 99 20.03 2.46 -10.20
C ASP A 99 19.06 1.28 -10.02
N ILE A 100 17.85 1.33 -10.59
CA ILE A 100 16.85 0.23 -10.53
C ILE A 100 17.45 -1.11 -10.95
N GLN A 101 18.38 -1.11 -11.92
CA GLN A 101 18.97 -2.32 -12.48
C GLN A 101 20.26 -2.76 -11.78
N THR A 102 20.85 -1.92 -10.93
CA THR A 102 22.22 -2.12 -10.43
C THR A 102 22.39 -1.97 -8.92
N TRP A 103 21.42 -1.37 -8.25
CA TRP A 103 21.48 -0.97 -6.84
C TRP A 103 21.94 -2.10 -5.90
N PHE A 104 21.51 -3.34 -6.19
CA PHE A 104 21.78 -4.51 -5.36
C PHE A 104 23.26 -4.98 -5.41
N ASN A 105 24.06 -4.42 -6.32
CA ASN A 105 25.50 -4.66 -6.42
C ASN A 105 26.34 -3.39 -6.18
N ASP A 106 25.70 -2.26 -5.83
CA ASP A 106 26.39 -0.99 -5.63
C ASP A 106 26.52 -0.68 -4.12
N PRO A 107 27.75 -0.74 -3.55
CA PRO A 107 27.98 -0.42 -2.15
C PRO A 107 27.58 1.01 -1.77
N THR A 108 27.64 1.94 -2.71
CA THR A 108 27.30 3.35 -2.46
C THR A 108 25.80 3.56 -2.21
N ILE A 109 24.94 2.65 -2.68
CA ILE A 109 23.51 2.66 -2.37
C ILE A 109 23.26 2.31 -0.89
N PHE A 110 24.05 1.38 -0.33
CA PHE A 110 23.94 1.09 1.11
C PHE A 110 24.37 2.30 1.96
N GLU A 111 25.40 3.04 1.55
CA GLU A 111 25.76 4.30 2.21
C GLU A 111 24.66 5.36 2.09
N LEU A 112 24.00 5.46 0.92
CA LEU A 112 22.82 6.31 0.74
C LEU A 112 21.71 5.94 1.75
N ILE A 113 21.39 4.65 1.89
CA ILE A 113 20.36 4.17 2.82
C ILE A 113 20.71 4.59 4.27
N LYS A 114 21.95 4.41 4.70
CA LYS A 114 22.40 4.81 6.03
C LYS A 114 22.32 6.32 6.24
N SER A 115 22.74 7.09 5.26
CA SER A 115 22.70 8.55 5.29
C SER A 115 21.27 9.08 5.38
N GLU A 116 20.36 8.54 4.59
CA GLU A 116 18.95 8.92 4.65
C GLU A 116 18.33 8.50 6.00
N HIS A 117 18.60 7.28 6.46
CA HIS A 117 18.10 6.82 7.77
C HIS A 117 18.54 7.72 8.93
N ALA A 118 19.73 8.29 8.86
CA ALA A 118 20.24 9.20 9.89
C ALA A 118 19.39 10.47 10.12
N ARG A 119 18.45 10.78 9.20
CA ARG A 119 17.43 11.85 9.38
C ARG A 119 16.41 11.52 10.49
N GLY A 120 16.30 10.26 10.92
CA GLY A 120 15.55 9.83 12.09
C GLY A 120 14.03 9.68 11.94
N TYR A 121 13.47 9.89 10.76
CA TYR A 121 12.01 9.82 10.55
C TYR A 121 11.53 8.67 9.66
N TYR A 122 12.41 8.00 8.92
CA TYR A 122 12.06 6.95 7.98
C TYR A 122 11.48 5.71 8.67
N ARG A 123 10.50 5.07 8.01
CA ARG A 123 9.79 3.90 8.51
C ARG A 123 10.05 2.64 7.70
N GLY A 124 10.70 2.78 6.55
CA GLY A 124 11.00 1.66 5.68
C GLY A 124 12.01 2.01 4.60
N ILE A 125 12.39 0.99 3.84
CA ILE A 125 13.24 1.06 2.66
C ILE A 125 12.46 0.51 1.47
N GLY A 126 12.42 1.24 0.37
CA GLY A 126 11.70 0.85 -0.85
C GLY A 126 10.84 1.99 -1.39
N GLU A 127 10.14 1.77 -2.47
CA GLU A 127 10.09 0.50 -3.20
C GLU A 127 11.46 0.18 -3.84
N PHE A 128 11.90 -1.07 -3.76
CA PHE A 128 13.07 -1.54 -4.49
C PHE A 128 12.72 -2.76 -5.36
N HIS A 129 13.36 -2.84 -6.54
CA HIS A 129 13.16 -3.91 -7.50
C HIS A 129 14.25 -4.96 -7.35
N ILE A 130 13.88 -6.22 -7.16
CA ILE A 130 14.80 -7.33 -7.05
C ILE A 130 14.15 -8.62 -7.56
N TYR A 131 14.88 -9.43 -8.31
CA TYR A 131 14.34 -10.63 -8.91
C TYR A 131 15.29 -11.82 -8.76
N GLY A 132 14.71 -12.99 -8.48
CA GLY A 132 15.42 -14.25 -8.39
C GLY A 132 16.68 -14.15 -7.52
N LYS A 133 17.74 -14.75 -7.98
CA LYS A 133 19.02 -14.84 -7.26
C LYS A 133 19.74 -13.51 -7.02
N SER A 134 19.35 -12.42 -7.67
CA SER A 134 19.90 -11.09 -7.34
C SER A 134 19.64 -10.72 -5.86
N ALA A 135 18.60 -11.30 -5.25
CA ALA A 135 18.33 -11.15 -3.84
C ALA A 135 19.37 -11.80 -2.89
N GLU A 136 20.27 -12.65 -3.42
CA GLU A 136 21.38 -13.24 -2.68
C GLU A 136 22.60 -12.31 -2.55
N SER A 137 22.57 -11.15 -3.18
CA SER A 137 23.64 -10.16 -3.11
C SER A 137 23.96 -9.80 -1.64
N ASP A 138 25.25 -9.64 -1.35
CA ASP A 138 25.69 -9.24 0.00
C ASP A 138 25.18 -7.86 0.40
N TRP A 139 24.96 -6.95 -0.55
CA TRP A 139 24.41 -5.64 -0.28
C TRP A 139 22.92 -5.68 0.02
N VAL A 140 22.18 -6.58 -0.63
CA VAL A 140 20.78 -6.85 -0.30
C VAL A 140 20.67 -7.45 1.10
N LYS A 141 21.49 -8.44 1.44
CA LYS A 141 21.54 -9.02 2.79
C LYS A 141 21.84 -7.97 3.86
N LYS A 142 22.85 -7.12 3.63
CA LYS A 142 23.16 -6.00 4.54
C LYS A 142 21.99 -5.03 4.70
N MET A 143 21.28 -4.71 3.63
CA MET A 143 20.08 -3.87 3.69
C MET A 143 18.95 -4.52 4.50
N VAL A 144 18.73 -5.81 4.31
CA VAL A 144 17.70 -6.56 5.06
C VAL A 144 18.03 -6.58 6.56
N ASP A 145 19.28 -6.89 6.93
CA ASP A 145 19.71 -6.92 8.33
C ASP A 145 19.62 -5.52 8.95
N PHE A 146 20.06 -4.49 8.22
CA PHE A 146 19.91 -3.09 8.63
C PHE A 146 18.45 -2.72 8.89
N ALA A 147 17.52 -3.16 8.03
CA ALA A 147 16.11 -2.89 8.21
C ALA A 147 15.54 -3.61 9.44
N VAL A 148 15.92 -4.87 9.66
CA VAL A 148 15.49 -5.65 10.84
C VAL A 148 16.01 -5.03 12.14
N GLU A 149 17.30 -4.70 12.21
CA GLU A 149 17.91 -4.08 13.39
C GLU A 149 17.26 -2.74 13.77
N ARG A 150 16.77 -1.99 12.79
CA ARG A 150 16.18 -0.65 12.97
C ARG A 150 14.67 -0.66 12.90
N ASN A 151 14.06 -1.85 12.92
CA ASN A 151 12.61 -2.02 12.89
C ASN A 151 11.94 -1.32 11.69
N LEU A 152 12.61 -1.30 10.52
CA LEU A 152 12.10 -0.75 9.27
C LEU A 152 11.32 -1.79 8.49
N TYR A 153 10.35 -1.34 7.69
CA TYR A 153 9.70 -2.17 6.68
C TYR A 153 10.52 -2.20 5.40
N LEU A 154 10.41 -3.29 4.65
CA LEU A 154 10.94 -3.44 3.30
C LEU A 154 9.76 -3.41 2.31
N HIS A 155 9.72 -2.47 1.39
CA HIS A 155 8.73 -2.45 0.31
C HIS A 155 9.37 -3.03 -0.94
N ALA A 156 9.08 -4.30 -1.21
CA ALA A 156 9.79 -5.10 -2.21
C ALA A 156 8.95 -5.33 -3.47
N HIS A 157 9.38 -4.79 -4.59
CA HIS A 157 8.92 -5.14 -5.92
C HIS A 157 9.73 -6.34 -6.42
N CYS A 158 9.23 -7.52 -6.19
CA CYS A 158 9.98 -8.74 -6.43
C CYS A 158 9.09 -9.91 -6.86
N ASP A 159 9.71 -10.87 -7.55
CA ASP A 159 9.10 -12.17 -7.76
C ASP A 159 9.10 -13.02 -6.48
N GLU A 160 8.43 -14.15 -6.54
CA GLU A 160 8.32 -15.06 -5.39
C GLU A 160 9.70 -15.63 -4.99
N GLU A 161 10.58 -15.94 -5.95
CA GLU A 161 11.91 -16.48 -5.66
C GLU A 161 12.72 -15.48 -4.82
N ALA A 162 12.76 -14.24 -5.23
CA ALA A 162 13.46 -13.19 -4.47
C ALA A 162 12.81 -12.97 -3.09
N LEU A 163 11.47 -12.94 -3.00
CA LEU A 163 10.77 -12.84 -1.73
C LEU A 163 11.20 -13.93 -0.74
N LEU A 164 11.23 -15.19 -1.19
CA LEU A 164 11.65 -16.32 -0.38
C LEU A 164 13.13 -16.28 0.01
N ILE A 165 14.00 -15.74 -0.88
CA ILE A 165 15.42 -15.52 -0.56
C ILE A 165 15.56 -14.49 0.57
N LEU A 166 14.83 -13.36 0.50
CA LEU A 166 14.84 -12.34 1.56
C LEU A 166 14.45 -12.95 2.92
N PHE A 167 13.38 -13.74 2.96
CA PHE A 167 12.93 -14.41 4.20
C PHE A 167 13.88 -15.50 4.67
N ARG A 168 14.50 -16.28 3.77
CA ARG A 168 15.52 -17.27 4.15
C ARG A 168 16.75 -16.61 4.76
N HIS A 169 17.14 -15.43 4.25
CA HIS A 169 18.24 -14.67 4.82
C HIS A 169 17.89 -14.17 6.23
N ASN A 170 16.73 -13.52 6.38
CA ASN A 170 16.32 -13.03 7.69
C ASN A 170 14.79 -13.18 7.87
N PRO A 171 14.32 -14.20 8.59
CA PRO A 171 12.89 -14.45 8.78
C PRO A 171 12.16 -13.39 9.61
N LYS A 172 12.89 -12.44 10.23
CA LYS A 172 12.33 -11.29 10.95
C LYS A 172 12.08 -10.08 10.04
N ALA A 173 12.49 -10.15 8.76
CA ALA A 173 12.26 -9.08 7.80
C ALA A 173 10.77 -8.81 7.65
N ARG A 174 10.34 -7.55 7.78
CA ARG A 174 8.94 -7.14 7.62
C ARG A 174 8.76 -6.61 6.21
N ILE A 175 8.08 -7.37 5.36
CA ILE A 175 8.00 -7.12 3.92
C ILE A 175 6.57 -6.72 3.53
N ILE A 176 6.46 -5.58 2.85
CA ILE A 176 5.30 -5.18 2.05
C ILE A 176 5.62 -5.61 0.61
N TRP A 177 4.91 -6.60 0.11
CA TRP A 177 5.13 -7.16 -1.22
C TRP A 177 4.35 -6.34 -2.24
N ALA A 178 5.06 -5.50 -2.98
CA ALA A 178 4.47 -4.66 -4.01
C ALA A 178 3.72 -5.52 -5.04
N HIS A 179 2.54 -5.05 -5.44
CA HIS A 179 1.65 -5.71 -6.40
C HIS A 179 1.24 -7.13 -5.99
N THR A 180 1.50 -7.54 -4.75
CA THR A 180 1.27 -8.90 -4.26
C THR A 180 1.76 -9.95 -5.27
N GLY A 181 2.97 -9.75 -5.81
CA GLY A 181 3.61 -10.63 -6.79
C GLY A 181 2.95 -10.67 -8.16
N PHE A 182 2.22 -9.60 -8.56
CA PHE A 182 1.58 -9.43 -9.87
C PHE A 182 0.57 -10.54 -10.24
N SER A 183 1.05 -11.66 -10.78
CA SER A 183 0.25 -12.76 -11.30
C SER A 183 0.33 -14.03 -10.45
N VAL A 184 0.97 -13.99 -9.28
CA VAL A 184 1.03 -15.16 -8.39
C VAL A 184 -0.39 -15.62 -8.05
N PRO A 185 -0.71 -16.94 -8.18
CA PRO A 185 -2.05 -17.44 -7.90
C PRO A 185 -2.52 -17.18 -6.47
N SER A 186 -3.81 -16.94 -6.28
CA SER A 186 -4.41 -16.64 -4.98
C SER A 186 -4.14 -17.71 -3.92
N ALA A 187 -4.16 -19.00 -4.31
CA ALA A 187 -3.81 -20.10 -3.41
C ALA A 187 -2.37 -19.98 -2.89
N ARG A 188 -1.43 -19.61 -3.78
CA ARG A 188 -0.03 -19.43 -3.39
C ARG A 188 0.18 -18.22 -2.51
N ILE A 189 -0.55 -17.12 -2.76
CA ILE A 189 -0.55 -15.96 -1.87
C ILE A 189 -1.01 -16.36 -0.47
N ALA A 190 -2.09 -17.16 -0.35
CA ALA A 190 -2.58 -17.65 0.94
C ALA A 190 -1.51 -18.45 1.70
N GLU A 191 -0.82 -19.38 1.02
CA GLU A 191 0.27 -20.14 1.62
C GLU A 191 1.41 -19.24 2.15
N LEU A 192 1.82 -18.25 1.36
CA LEU A 192 2.86 -17.31 1.76
C LEU A 192 2.44 -16.44 2.96
N LEU A 193 1.18 -15.98 2.98
CA LEU A 193 0.63 -15.22 4.10
C LEU A 193 0.54 -16.08 5.37
N ASP A 194 0.23 -17.37 5.26
CA ASP A 194 0.23 -18.32 6.38
C ASP A 194 1.65 -18.62 6.89
N GLN A 195 2.62 -18.75 6.00
CA GLN A 195 4.02 -18.99 6.36
C GLN A 195 4.65 -17.77 7.05
N HIS A 196 4.25 -16.56 6.66
CA HIS A 196 4.82 -15.29 7.13
C HIS A 196 3.78 -14.40 7.82
N LYS A 197 3.07 -14.98 8.82
CA LYS A 197 1.88 -14.38 9.46
C LYS A 197 2.07 -12.95 9.95
N ASP A 198 3.24 -12.64 10.52
CA ASP A 198 3.49 -11.35 11.19
C ASP A 198 4.49 -10.47 10.43
N THR A 199 4.92 -10.91 9.26
CA THR A 199 6.06 -10.31 8.55
C THR A 199 5.80 -10.03 7.07
N LEU A 200 4.70 -10.52 6.48
CA LEU A 200 4.36 -10.29 5.08
C LEU A 200 3.00 -9.58 4.94
N TRP A 201 2.94 -8.53 4.15
CA TRP A 201 1.73 -7.84 3.70
C TRP A 201 1.74 -7.70 2.19
N GLY A 202 0.57 -7.85 1.55
CA GLY A 202 0.40 -7.61 0.12
C GLY A 202 -0.05 -6.20 -0.17
N GLU A 203 0.61 -5.50 -1.09
CA GLU A 203 0.16 -4.22 -1.63
C GLU A 203 -0.50 -4.45 -2.99
N LEU A 204 -1.59 -3.74 -3.30
CA LEU A 204 -2.55 -4.12 -4.35
C LEU A 204 -2.49 -3.28 -5.63
N SER A 205 -1.56 -2.31 -5.76
CA SER A 205 -1.40 -1.60 -7.03
C SER A 205 -1.02 -2.57 -8.16
N TYR A 206 -1.51 -2.32 -9.37
CA TYR A 206 -1.31 -3.19 -10.55
C TYR A 206 -1.65 -4.67 -10.34
N ARG A 207 -2.28 -5.05 -9.22
CA ARG A 207 -2.64 -6.43 -9.00
C ARG A 207 -3.85 -6.82 -9.84
N SER A 208 -3.63 -7.64 -10.86
CA SER A 208 -4.70 -8.17 -11.72
C SER A 208 -5.54 -9.24 -11.00
N GLY A 209 -6.75 -9.47 -11.50
CA GLY A 209 -7.63 -10.55 -11.04
C GLY A 209 -8.43 -10.25 -9.77
N ILE A 210 -8.25 -9.10 -9.13
CA ILE A 210 -9.09 -8.67 -7.99
C ILE A 210 -10.54 -8.55 -8.45
N THR A 211 -10.76 -7.90 -9.58
CA THR A 211 -12.07 -7.77 -10.20
C THR A 211 -12.14 -8.48 -11.53
N ARG A 212 -13.34 -8.84 -11.94
CA ARG A 212 -13.70 -9.26 -13.30
C ARG A 212 -13.85 -8.05 -14.21
N ALA A 213 -14.06 -8.28 -15.50
CA ALA A 213 -14.23 -7.22 -16.48
C ALA A 213 -15.47 -6.32 -16.23
N ASP A 214 -16.48 -6.83 -15.54
CA ASP A 214 -17.68 -6.09 -15.14
C ASP A 214 -17.52 -5.31 -13.81
N GLY A 215 -16.31 -5.30 -13.22
CA GLY A 215 -16.02 -4.64 -11.96
C GLY A 215 -16.44 -5.44 -10.72
N THR A 216 -17.00 -6.64 -10.86
CA THR A 216 -17.33 -7.49 -9.72
C THR A 216 -16.07 -8.12 -9.11
N LEU A 217 -16.04 -8.23 -7.78
CA LEU A 217 -14.97 -8.87 -7.04
C LEU A 217 -14.90 -10.36 -7.44
N SER A 218 -13.72 -10.85 -7.81
CA SER A 218 -13.55 -12.27 -8.15
C SER A 218 -13.72 -13.16 -6.93
N ALA A 219 -14.15 -14.42 -7.13
CA ALA A 219 -14.36 -15.36 -6.04
C ALA A 219 -13.05 -15.67 -5.31
N GLU A 220 -11.94 -15.75 -6.05
CA GLU A 220 -10.60 -16.01 -5.54
C GLU A 220 -10.14 -14.90 -4.58
N TRP A 221 -10.30 -13.63 -4.98
CA TRP A 221 -9.92 -12.49 -4.13
C TRP A 221 -10.89 -12.27 -2.98
N ARG A 222 -12.18 -12.55 -3.18
CA ARG A 222 -13.13 -12.56 -2.05
C ARG A 222 -12.67 -13.54 -0.98
N GLY A 223 -12.31 -14.77 -1.35
CA GLY A 223 -11.80 -15.78 -0.40
C GLY A 223 -10.51 -15.33 0.30
N LEU A 224 -9.59 -14.64 -0.41
CA LEU A 224 -8.40 -14.05 0.21
C LEU A 224 -8.75 -12.94 1.21
N PHE A 225 -9.64 -12.02 0.84
CA PHE A 225 -10.04 -10.92 1.74
C PHE A 225 -10.85 -11.42 2.94
N ASP A 226 -11.69 -12.44 2.78
CA ASP A 226 -12.40 -13.06 3.90
C ASP A 226 -11.44 -13.64 4.94
N ARG A 227 -10.32 -14.21 4.50
CA ARG A 227 -9.33 -14.85 5.38
C ARG A 227 -8.24 -13.89 5.86
N TYR A 228 -7.82 -12.93 5.03
CA TYR A 228 -6.63 -12.10 5.24
C TYR A 228 -6.90 -10.60 5.05
N SER A 229 -8.12 -10.11 5.35
CA SER A 229 -8.43 -8.68 5.21
C SER A 229 -7.49 -7.75 5.97
N ASP A 230 -6.78 -8.26 6.97
CA ASP A 230 -5.81 -7.52 7.79
C ASP A 230 -4.39 -7.48 7.21
N ARG A 231 -4.18 -8.06 6.02
CA ARG A 231 -2.86 -8.24 5.41
C ARG A 231 -2.69 -7.51 4.08
N PHE A 232 -3.70 -6.81 3.58
CA PHE A 232 -3.63 -6.10 2.31
C PHE A 232 -3.64 -4.59 2.49
N LEU A 233 -2.91 -3.90 1.61
CA LEU A 233 -2.74 -2.44 1.56
C LEU A 233 -3.10 -1.95 0.16
N LEU A 234 -3.68 -0.75 0.06
CA LEU A 234 -3.91 -0.08 -1.23
C LEU A 234 -2.69 0.77 -1.60
N GLY A 235 -2.47 0.95 -2.90
CA GLY A 235 -1.45 1.85 -3.41
C GLY A 235 -1.77 2.41 -4.79
N SER A 236 -1.33 3.62 -5.06
CA SER A 236 -1.47 4.26 -6.38
C SER A 236 -0.35 3.87 -7.33
N ASP A 237 0.85 3.67 -6.80
CA ASP A 237 2.08 3.44 -7.55
C ASP A 237 2.29 4.47 -8.66
N THR A 238 2.45 5.73 -8.29
CA THR A 238 2.60 6.89 -9.17
C THR A 238 4.03 7.03 -9.74
N TRP A 239 4.61 5.93 -10.23
CA TRP A 239 6.00 5.91 -10.72
C TRP A 239 6.21 6.62 -12.05
N ILE A 240 5.13 6.87 -12.83
CA ILE A 240 5.09 7.62 -14.10
C ILE A 240 3.93 8.62 -14.09
N ASN A 241 4.01 9.59 -15.03
CA ASN A 241 3.05 10.69 -15.14
C ASN A 241 1.60 10.21 -15.40
N GLU A 242 1.44 9.16 -16.19
CA GLU A 242 0.15 8.55 -16.53
C GLU A 242 -0.60 8.06 -15.29
N ARG A 243 0.13 7.61 -14.27
CA ARG A 243 -0.48 7.19 -13.00
C ARG A 243 -1.01 8.38 -12.21
N TRP A 244 -0.38 9.53 -12.30
CA TRP A 244 -0.90 10.76 -11.72
C TRP A 244 -2.18 11.23 -12.43
N PHE A 245 -2.24 11.14 -13.77
CA PHE A 245 -3.48 11.41 -14.53
C PHE A 245 -4.61 10.46 -14.15
N GLY A 246 -4.28 9.19 -13.97
CA GLY A 246 -5.23 8.12 -13.62
C GLY A 246 -5.57 8.04 -12.14
N TYR A 247 -5.02 8.89 -11.28
CA TYR A 247 -5.13 8.74 -9.82
C TYR A 247 -6.58 8.65 -9.33
N ASP A 248 -7.44 9.54 -9.82
CA ASP A 248 -8.88 9.54 -9.48
C ASP A 248 -9.56 8.23 -9.90
N THR A 249 -9.22 7.70 -11.07
CA THR A 249 -9.75 6.44 -11.58
C THR A 249 -9.30 5.25 -10.74
N ILE A 250 -8.03 5.20 -10.34
CA ILE A 250 -7.48 4.14 -9.49
C ILE A 250 -8.27 4.03 -8.19
N PHE A 251 -8.45 5.14 -7.48
CA PHE A 251 -9.15 5.11 -6.20
C PHE A 251 -10.67 4.97 -6.33
N LYS A 252 -11.26 5.40 -7.46
CA LYS A 252 -12.65 5.09 -7.79
C LYS A 252 -12.84 3.58 -7.98
N GLU A 253 -11.94 2.90 -8.70
CA GLU A 253 -11.98 1.45 -8.88
C GLU A 253 -11.81 0.71 -7.54
N TYR A 254 -10.86 1.14 -6.70
CA TYR A 254 -10.71 0.58 -5.35
C TYR A 254 -11.99 0.71 -4.53
N ARG A 255 -12.63 1.86 -4.50
CA ARG A 255 -13.90 2.06 -3.81
C ARG A 255 -15.00 1.17 -4.38
N GLY A 256 -15.02 0.94 -5.69
CA GLY A 256 -16.00 0.10 -6.36
C GLY A 256 -15.99 -1.35 -5.89
N TRP A 257 -14.82 -1.96 -5.73
CA TRP A 257 -14.75 -3.33 -5.23
C TRP A 257 -14.71 -3.42 -3.69
N LEU A 258 -14.18 -2.42 -2.99
CA LEU A 258 -14.29 -2.33 -1.52
C LEU A 258 -15.75 -2.31 -1.07
N ALA A 259 -16.63 -1.63 -1.82
CA ALA A 259 -18.07 -1.58 -1.56
C ALA A 259 -18.76 -2.96 -1.61
N GLN A 260 -18.11 -3.96 -2.18
CA GLN A 260 -18.62 -5.34 -2.27
C GLN A 260 -18.17 -6.22 -1.08
N LEU A 261 -17.36 -5.68 -0.17
CA LEU A 261 -16.87 -6.35 1.04
C LEU A 261 -17.71 -5.93 2.25
N PRO A 262 -17.74 -6.76 3.32
CA PRO A 262 -18.18 -6.32 4.63
C PRO A 262 -17.47 -5.02 5.06
N ALA A 263 -18.19 -4.09 5.65
CA ALA A 263 -17.69 -2.74 5.97
C ALA A 263 -16.37 -2.75 6.78
N GLU A 264 -16.22 -3.71 7.70
CA GLU A 264 -15.00 -3.84 8.50
C GLU A 264 -13.79 -4.30 7.66
N GLN A 265 -13.97 -5.24 6.75
CA GLN A 265 -12.91 -5.67 5.82
C GLN A 265 -12.50 -4.52 4.89
N ALA A 266 -13.48 -3.80 4.34
CA ALA A 266 -13.25 -2.64 3.50
C ALA A 266 -12.43 -1.56 4.23
N ARG A 267 -12.79 -1.24 5.49
CA ARG A 267 -12.03 -0.28 6.32
C ARG A 267 -10.61 -0.74 6.60
N ARG A 268 -10.41 -2.03 6.93
CA ARG A 268 -9.06 -2.58 7.15
C ARG A 268 -8.18 -2.40 5.94
N ILE A 269 -8.64 -2.79 4.76
CA ILE A 269 -7.87 -2.71 3.52
C ILE A 269 -7.67 -1.26 3.08
N ALA A 270 -8.69 -0.42 3.22
CA ALA A 270 -8.64 0.98 2.78
C ALA A 270 -7.59 1.81 3.55
N ASN A 271 -7.52 1.66 4.85
CA ASN A 271 -6.56 2.42 5.67
C ASN A 271 -6.13 1.73 6.97
N GLY A 272 -7.00 0.94 7.60
CA GLY A 272 -6.79 0.42 8.94
C GLY A 272 -5.51 -0.40 9.09
N ASN A 273 -5.17 -1.23 8.08
CA ASN A 273 -3.96 -2.04 8.11
C ASN A 273 -2.70 -1.16 8.06
N ALA A 274 -2.64 -0.21 7.14
CA ALA A 274 -1.49 0.70 7.03
C ALA A 274 -1.38 1.59 8.27
N LEU A 275 -2.48 2.11 8.79
CA LEU A 275 -2.47 2.86 10.05
C LEU A 275 -1.89 2.02 11.18
N ARG A 276 -2.30 0.76 11.33
CA ARG A 276 -1.78 -0.16 12.36
C ARG A 276 -0.27 -0.39 12.20
N LEU A 277 0.20 -0.64 10.98
CA LEU A 277 1.62 -0.88 10.71
C LEU A 277 2.49 0.33 11.05
N PHE A 278 2.02 1.53 10.74
CA PHE A 278 2.82 2.76 10.84
C PHE A 278 2.46 3.65 12.04
N SER A 279 1.51 3.24 12.90
CA SER A 279 1.18 3.97 14.14
C SER A 279 2.11 3.65 15.28
N ALA A 280 2.65 2.44 15.36
CA ALA A 280 3.62 2.08 16.37
C ALA A 280 4.90 2.91 16.19
N ARG A 281 5.28 3.69 17.23
CA ARG A 281 6.61 4.29 17.28
C ARG A 281 7.65 3.16 17.23
N THR A 282 8.63 3.26 16.34
CA THR A 282 9.87 2.50 16.50
C THR A 282 10.42 2.85 17.89
N PRO A 283 10.72 1.90 18.76
CA PRO A 283 11.56 2.20 19.91
C PRO A 283 12.89 2.81 19.40
N ASN A 284 13.27 3.93 19.95
CA ASN A 284 14.58 4.54 19.70
C ASN A 284 15.69 3.57 20.09
#